data_d68355241b11387ec520f387d2a2513f
#
_entry.id   d68355241b11387ec520f387d2a2513f
#
_cell.length_a   1.000
_cell.length_b   1.000
_cell.length_c   1.000
_cell.angle_alpha   90.00
_cell.angle_beta   90.00
_cell.angle_gamma   90.00
#
_symmetry.space_group_name_H-M   'P 1'
#
loop_
_entity.id
_entity.type
_entity.pdbx_description
1 polymer ?
#
loop_
_entity_poly.entity_id
_entity_poly.type
_entity_poly.pdbx_seq_one_letter_code
_entity_poly.pdbx_strand_id
1 'polypeptide(L)'
;MEIELTKENYDGEVIKSNMPVLVDFWASWCGPCKMVGPIIEELAGEYEGKALIGKCDVDENGDVAAEYGIRNIPTVLFFKNGELVDKQVGSVLNRLMQRKLKHCCKVVVLLIL
;
A
#
# COMPACT_ATOMS: atom_id res chain seq x y z
N MET A 1 -6.25 10.26 -4.51
CA MET A 1 -5.32 10.78 -3.49
C MET A 1 -4.92 9.70 -2.51
N GLU A 2 -3.66 9.75 -2.06
CA GLU A 2 -3.27 8.79 -1.03
C GLU A 2 -3.86 9.19 0.32
N ILE A 3 -4.18 8.18 1.14
CA ILE A 3 -4.71 8.41 2.47
C ILE A 3 -3.66 8.04 3.52
N GLU A 4 -3.76 8.64 4.68
CA GLU A 4 -2.90 8.30 5.80
C GLU A 4 -3.57 7.17 6.59
N LEU A 5 -2.87 6.04 6.70
CA LEU A 5 -3.35 4.87 7.42
C LEU A 5 -2.77 4.85 8.83
N THR A 6 -3.65 4.68 9.79
CA THR A 6 -3.30 4.65 11.21
C THR A 6 -3.87 3.39 11.83
N LYS A 7 -3.42 3.08 13.06
CA LYS A 7 -3.98 1.94 13.78
C LYS A 7 -5.49 2.05 13.99
N GLU A 8 -6.02 3.28 14.04
CA GLU A 8 -7.45 3.52 14.24
C GLU A 8 -8.28 3.27 12.99
N ASN A 9 -7.74 3.59 11.79
CA ASN A 9 -8.51 3.46 10.55
C ASN A 9 -8.12 2.25 9.68
N TYR A 10 -7.05 1.54 10.03
CA TYR A 10 -6.50 0.49 9.18
C TYR A 10 -7.50 -0.61 8.88
N ASP A 11 -8.17 -1.10 9.90
CA ASP A 11 -9.15 -2.19 9.73
C ASP A 11 -10.27 -1.78 8.77
N GLY A 12 -10.84 -0.59 8.98
CA GLY A 12 -11.92 -0.10 8.15
C GLY A 12 -11.51 0.21 6.71
N GLU A 13 -10.34 0.81 6.52
CA GLU A 13 -9.89 1.25 5.20
C GLU A 13 -9.23 0.14 4.39
N VAL A 14 -8.47 -0.76 5.03
CA VAL A 14 -7.70 -1.79 4.35
C VAL A 14 -8.41 -3.15 4.38
N ILE A 15 -8.71 -3.64 5.59
CA ILE A 15 -9.22 -4.99 5.76
C ILE A 15 -10.67 -5.13 5.24
N LYS A 16 -11.48 -4.11 5.45
CA LYS A 16 -12.89 -4.11 5.02
C LYS A 16 -13.10 -3.51 3.64
N SER A 17 -12.02 -3.13 2.96
CA SER A 17 -12.12 -2.57 1.62
C SER A 17 -12.54 -3.62 0.60
N ASN A 18 -13.43 -3.24 -0.31
CA ASN A 18 -13.80 -4.07 -1.46
C ASN A 18 -12.98 -3.71 -2.71
N MET A 19 -12.06 -2.74 -2.60
CA MET A 19 -11.14 -2.39 -3.67
C MET A 19 -9.75 -2.96 -3.36
N PRO A 20 -8.89 -3.13 -4.37
CA PRO A 20 -7.47 -3.39 -4.13
C PRO A 20 -6.86 -2.27 -3.31
N VAL A 21 -5.96 -2.61 -2.40
CA VAL A 21 -5.32 -1.63 -1.53
C VAL A 21 -3.80 -1.77 -1.61
N LEU A 22 -3.12 -0.65 -1.73
CA LEU A 22 -1.66 -0.56 -1.65
C LEU A 22 -1.31 0.21 -0.39
N VAL A 23 -0.46 -0.36 0.47
CA VAL A 23 -0.02 0.29 1.70
C VAL A 23 1.49 0.49 1.65
N ASP A 24 1.94 1.74 1.72
CA ASP A 24 3.34 2.12 1.78
C ASP A 24 3.76 2.32 3.25
N PHE A 25 4.57 1.42 3.77
CA PHE A 25 5.14 1.55 5.12
C PHE A 25 6.44 2.35 5.02
N TRP A 26 6.47 3.48 5.71
CA TRP A 26 7.55 4.47 5.59
C TRP A 26 7.88 5.12 6.94
N ALA A 27 8.96 5.89 6.99
CA ALA A 27 9.31 6.73 8.13
C ALA A 27 9.96 8.02 7.64
N SER A 28 9.81 9.08 8.42
CA SER A 28 10.34 10.41 8.05
C SER A 28 11.86 10.45 7.93
N TRP A 29 12.56 9.58 8.66
CA TRP A 29 14.03 9.50 8.65
C TRP A 29 14.57 8.57 7.56
N CYS A 30 13.73 7.92 6.81
CA CYS A 30 14.12 6.90 5.84
C CYS A 30 14.41 7.54 4.48
N GLY A 31 15.67 7.56 4.07
CA GLY A 31 16.09 8.12 2.77
C GLY A 31 15.43 7.42 1.59
N PRO A 32 15.52 6.08 1.48
CA PRO A 32 14.89 5.35 0.37
C PRO A 32 13.38 5.54 0.29
N CYS A 33 12.70 5.74 1.43
CA CYS A 33 11.26 6.01 1.46
C CYS A 33 10.91 7.29 0.71
N LYS A 34 11.80 8.28 0.73
CA LYS A 34 11.61 9.56 0.05
C LYS A 34 11.68 9.41 -1.47
N MET A 35 12.33 8.37 -1.96
CA MET A 35 12.35 8.05 -3.39
C MET A 35 11.06 7.35 -3.82
N VAL A 36 10.49 6.55 -2.96
CA VAL A 36 9.25 5.79 -3.23
C VAL A 36 8.01 6.68 -3.09
N GLY A 37 8.04 7.63 -2.16
CA GLY A 37 6.89 8.51 -1.88
C GLY A 37 6.25 9.14 -3.10
N PRO A 38 7.03 9.83 -3.98
CA PRO A 38 6.45 10.42 -5.19
C PRO A 38 5.83 9.40 -6.14
N ILE A 39 6.39 8.19 -6.20
CA ILE A 39 5.84 7.10 -7.02
C ILE A 39 4.47 6.68 -6.48
N ILE A 40 4.35 6.54 -5.16
CA ILE A 40 3.09 6.17 -4.52
C ILE A 40 2.03 7.27 -4.73
N GLU A 41 2.44 8.53 -4.63
CA GLU A 41 1.55 9.67 -4.85
C GLU A 41 1.03 9.69 -6.29
N GLU A 42 1.92 9.42 -7.26
CA GLU A 42 1.54 9.31 -8.67
C GLU A 42 0.53 8.18 -8.89
N LEU A 43 0.78 7.01 -8.28
CA LEU A 43 -0.14 5.88 -8.37
C LEU A 43 -1.50 6.20 -7.75
N ALA A 44 -1.52 6.95 -6.66
CA ALA A 44 -2.78 7.37 -6.04
C ALA A 44 -3.63 8.18 -7.00
N GLY A 45 -3.01 9.06 -7.77
CA GLY A 45 -3.72 9.83 -8.80
C GLY A 45 -4.23 8.96 -9.95
N GLU A 46 -3.38 8.06 -10.45
CA GLU A 46 -3.72 7.19 -11.58
C GLU A 46 -4.83 6.19 -11.25
N TYR A 47 -4.88 5.71 -10.02
CA TYR A 47 -5.80 4.65 -9.60
C TYR A 47 -6.97 5.15 -8.76
N GLU A 48 -7.20 6.45 -8.72
CA GLU A 48 -8.33 7.02 -7.99
C GLU A 48 -9.64 6.40 -8.45
N GLY A 49 -10.42 5.90 -7.49
CA GLY A 49 -11.67 5.19 -7.78
C GLY A 49 -11.50 3.72 -8.16
N LYS A 50 -10.26 3.26 -8.40
CA LYS A 50 -9.98 1.87 -8.81
C LYS A 50 -9.25 1.09 -7.73
N ALA A 51 -8.43 1.76 -6.95
CA ALA A 51 -7.67 1.17 -5.86
C ALA A 51 -7.48 2.21 -4.76
N LEU A 52 -7.37 1.74 -3.53
CA LEU A 52 -7.04 2.60 -2.40
C LEU A 52 -5.52 2.61 -2.23
N ILE A 53 -4.94 3.79 -2.24
CA ILE A 53 -3.50 3.95 -2.05
C ILE A 53 -3.29 4.70 -0.74
N GLY A 54 -2.57 4.07 0.19
CA GLY A 54 -2.34 4.66 1.49
C GLY A 54 -0.90 4.54 1.94
N LYS A 55 -0.54 5.35 2.93
CA LYS A 55 0.77 5.29 3.56
C LYS A 55 0.61 5.16 5.07
N CYS A 56 1.53 4.41 5.68
CA CYS A 56 1.50 4.12 7.10
C CYS A 56 2.87 4.43 7.69
N ASP A 57 2.93 5.41 8.59
CA ASP A 57 4.16 5.79 9.29
C ASP A 57 4.44 4.74 10.37
N VAL A 58 5.55 4.01 10.24
CA VAL A 58 5.87 2.92 11.16
C VAL A 58 6.22 3.41 12.57
N ASP A 59 6.68 4.64 12.71
CA ASP A 59 7.01 5.19 14.03
C ASP A 59 5.74 5.53 14.82
N GLU A 60 4.73 6.07 14.14
CA GLU A 60 3.45 6.41 14.76
C GLU A 60 2.51 5.22 14.91
N ASN A 61 2.68 4.20 14.04
CA ASN A 61 1.78 3.05 13.98
C ASN A 61 2.56 1.74 14.09
N GLY A 62 3.41 1.64 15.11
CA GLY A 62 4.25 0.46 15.34
C GLY A 62 3.48 -0.84 15.45
N ASP A 63 2.27 -0.79 16.00
CA ASP A 63 1.42 -1.98 16.15
C ASP A 63 1.03 -2.57 14.80
N VAL A 64 0.69 -1.70 13.83
CA VAL A 64 0.33 -2.13 12.47
C VAL A 64 1.55 -2.74 11.79
N ALA A 65 2.71 -2.07 11.88
CA ALA A 65 3.94 -2.56 11.28
C ALA A 65 4.35 -3.92 11.88
N ALA A 66 4.22 -4.09 13.19
CA ALA A 66 4.55 -5.34 13.88
C ALA A 66 3.63 -6.48 13.44
N GLU A 67 2.36 -6.20 13.23
CA GLU A 67 1.37 -7.20 12.79
C GLU A 67 1.78 -7.86 11.48
N TYR A 68 2.38 -7.08 10.56
CA TYR A 68 2.83 -7.61 9.26
C TYR A 68 4.32 -7.94 9.23
N GLY A 69 5.00 -7.88 10.38
CA GLY A 69 6.42 -8.20 10.45
C GLY A 69 7.30 -7.27 9.63
N ILE A 70 6.94 -5.99 9.55
CA ILE A 70 7.69 -5.00 8.78
C ILE A 70 9.02 -4.73 9.48
N ARG A 71 10.14 -5.14 8.86
CA ARG A 71 11.49 -4.97 9.39
C ARG A 71 12.32 -3.99 8.59
N ASN A 72 12.04 -3.90 7.30
CA ASN A 72 12.74 -3.01 6.39
C ASN A 72 11.76 -2.04 5.77
N ILE A 73 12.16 -0.79 5.61
CA ILE A 73 11.34 0.21 4.94
C ILE A 73 12.16 0.86 3.83
N PRO A 74 11.54 1.28 2.72
CA PRO A 74 10.10 1.17 2.47
C PRO A 74 9.68 -0.28 2.20
N THR A 75 8.50 -0.65 2.67
CA THR A 75 7.84 -1.89 2.30
C THR A 75 6.44 -1.55 1.83
N VAL A 76 6.07 -2.06 0.66
CA VAL A 76 4.75 -1.84 0.09
C VAL A 76 4.01 -3.17 0.12
N LEU A 77 2.83 -3.17 0.74
CA LEU A 77 1.95 -4.33 0.79
C LEU A 77 0.76 -4.12 -0.13
N PHE A 78 0.33 -5.20 -0.77
CA PHE A 78 -0.82 -5.20 -1.66
C PHE A 78 -1.91 -6.10 -1.10
N PHE A 79 -3.10 -5.55 -0.91
CA PHE A 79 -4.25 -6.26 -0.34
C PHE A 79 -5.38 -6.36 -1.35
N LYS A 80 -6.16 -7.41 -1.22
CA LYS A 80 -7.36 -7.61 -1.99
C LYS A 80 -8.37 -8.34 -1.11
N ASN A 81 -9.55 -7.75 -0.94
CA ASN A 81 -10.60 -8.29 -0.06
C ASN A 81 -10.08 -8.56 1.36
N GLY A 82 -9.22 -7.67 1.87
CA GLY A 82 -8.67 -7.79 3.22
C GLY A 82 -7.50 -8.76 3.35
N GLU A 83 -7.10 -9.43 2.26
CA GLU A 83 -6.02 -10.40 2.28
C GLU A 83 -4.75 -9.85 1.65
N LEU A 84 -3.61 -10.09 2.28
CA LEU A 84 -2.31 -9.73 1.74
C LEU A 84 -1.99 -10.64 0.55
N VAL A 85 -1.84 -10.07 -0.64
CA VAL A 85 -1.62 -10.85 -1.86
C VAL A 85 -0.24 -10.66 -2.49
N ASP A 86 0.45 -9.57 -2.17
CA ASP A 86 1.80 -9.32 -2.68
C ASP A 86 2.52 -8.34 -1.78
N LYS A 87 3.85 -8.30 -1.89
CA LYS A 87 4.65 -7.29 -1.18
C LYS A 87 5.89 -6.95 -1.99
N GLN A 88 6.41 -5.73 -1.76
CA GLN A 88 7.64 -5.26 -2.34
C GLN A 88 8.48 -4.60 -1.25
N VAL A 89 9.67 -5.13 -1.00
CA VAL A 89 10.59 -4.62 0.02
C VAL A 89 11.67 -3.80 -0.67
N GLY A 90 11.93 -2.60 -0.12
CA GLY A 90 12.96 -1.71 -0.65
C GLY A 90 12.46 -0.80 -1.76
N SER A 91 13.36 0.03 -2.29
CA SER A 91 13.06 0.95 -3.39
C SER A 91 12.90 0.16 -4.68
N VAL A 92 11.83 0.44 -5.43
CA VAL A 92 11.54 -0.22 -6.69
C VAL A 92 11.19 0.80 -7.75
N LEU A 93 11.30 0.38 -9.01
CA LEU A 93 10.89 1.19 -10.14
C LEU A 93 9.38 1.29 -10.17
N ASN A 94 8.88 2.47 -10.54
CA ASN A 94 7.46 2.74 -10.71
C ASN A 94 6.77 1.66 -11.55
N ARG A 95 7.41 1.24 -12.65
CA ARG A 95 6.84 0.25 -13.56
C ARG A 95 6.54 -1.09 -12.89
N LEU A 96 7.40 -1.53 -11.96
CA LEU A 96 7.16 -2.78 -11.23
C LEU A 96 5.97 -2.65 -10.27
N MET A 97 5.87 -1.53 -9.57
CA MET A 97 4.73 -1.27 -8.68
C MET A 97 3.41 -1.18 -9.46
N GLN A 98 3.43 -0.50 -10.60
CA GLN A 98 2.26 -0.42 -11.47
C GLN A 98 1.80 -1.79 -11.94
N ARG A 99 2.76 -2.65 -12.32
CA ARG A 99 2.46 -4.01 -12.75
C ARG A 99 1.79 -4.82 -11.64
N LYS A 100 2.30 -4.74 -10.43
CA LYS A 100 1.73 -5.44 -9.27
C LYS A 100 0.33 -4.92 -8.93
N LEU A 101 0.15 -3.63 -8.97
CA LEU A 101 -1.14 -3.02 -8.69
C LEU A 101 -2.17 -3.36 -9.77
N LYS A 102 -1.78 -3.34 -11.03
CA LYS A 102 -2.65 -3.76 -12.14
C LYS A 102 -3.09 -5.21 -12.00
N HIS A 103 -2.19 -6.07 -11.56
CA HIS A 103 -2.53 -7.47 -11.32
C HIS A 103 -3.58 -7.60 -10.21
N CYS A 104 -3.42 -6.89 -9.11
CA CYS A 104 -4.42 -6.82 -8.04
C CYS A 104 -5.78 -6.35 -8.55
N CYS A 105 -5.82 -5.29 -9.34
CA CYS A 105 -7.05 -4.75 -9.90
C CYS A 105 -7.73 -5.72 -10.86
N LYS A 106 -6.95 -6.39 -11.71
CA LYS A 106 -7.48 -7.39 -12.65
C LYS A 106 -8.17 -8.54 -11.94
N VAL A 107 -7.56 -9.05 -10.87
CA VAL A 107 -8.14 -10.17 -10.14
C VAL A 107 -9.45 -9.77 -9.47
N VAL A 108 -9.55 -8.52 -8.98
CA VAL A 108 -10.81 -8.01 -8.42
C VAL A 108 -11.90 -7.92 -9.50
N VAL A 109 -11.57 -7.41 -10.69
CA VAL A 109 -12.53 -7.31 -11.79
C VAL A 109 -13.03 -8.71 -12.20
N LEU A 110 -12.15 -9.70 -12.24
CA LEU A 110 -12.52 -11.07 -12.57
C LEU A 110 -13.44 -11.70 -11.52
N LEU A 111 -13.30 -11.30 -10.25
CA LEU A 111 -14.16 -11.81 -9.18
C LEU A 111 -15.53 -11.14 -9.14
N ILE A 112 -15.66 -9.92 -9.67
CA ILE A 112 -16.92 -9.18 -9.72
C ILE A 112 -17.75 -9.61 -10.95
N LEU A 113 -17.09 -10.06 -11.98
CA LEU A 113 -17.73 -10.55 -13.19
C LEU A 113 -18.05 -12.04 -13.09
#